data_be7f71ffeb2893dce6dd1d2e90b756eb
#
_entry.id   be7f71ffeb2893dce6dd1d2e90b756eb
#
_cell.length_a   1.000
_cell.length_b   1.000
_cell.length_c   1.000
_cell.angle_alpha   90.00
_cell.angle_beta   90.00
_cell.angle_gamma   90.00
#
_symmetry.space_group_name_H-M   'P 1'
#
loop_
_entity.id
_entity.type
_entity.pdbx_description
1 polymer ?
#
loop_
_entity_poly.entity_id
_entity_poly.type
_entity_poly.pdbx_seq_one_letter_code
_entity_poly.pdbx_strand_id
1 'polypeptide(L)'
;MYIDSLEFLDEERDAWHPFEELDGLTDEQLAVEQPQAHGWSGRDLMGHLLAWQEIALRVARELAVSESSATRAWSDAEWAARGDAMNDELLAEWRQLPIDEVRRRFRTLPGELRGYLTVVPESRWLKHPEHLKFFLTETTDHYEAHRADLAVILRGAT
;
A
#
# COMPACT_ATOMS: atom_id res chain seq x y z
N MET A 1 -19.49 2.74 8.84
CA MET A 1 -19.47 3.86 7.88
C MET A 1 -18.71 5.03 8.50
N TYR A 2 -17.87 5.69 7.72
CA TYR A 2 -17.07 6.82 8.20
C TYR A 2 -17.89 8.11 8.27
N ILE A 3 -17.69 8.87 9.33
CA ILE A 3 -18.33 10.19 9.51
C ILE A 3 -17.68 11.21 8.58
N ASP A 4 -16.34 11.20 8.54
CA ASP A 4 -15.55 12.09 7.71
C ASP A 4 -14.20 11.44 7.30
N SER A 5 -13.44 12.15 6.49
CA SER A 5 -12.14 11.67 6.01
C SER A 5 -11.12 11.49 7.14
N LEU A 6 -11.22 12.27 8.21
CA LEU A 6 -10.27 12.17 9.32
C LEU A 6 -10.41 10.83 10.06
N GLU A 7 -11.64 10.35 10.24
CA GLU A 7 -11.89 9.04 10.86
C GLU A 7 -11.24 7.93 10.05
N PHE A 8 -11.41 7.94 8.73
CA PHE A 8 -10.74 6.98 7.85
C PHE A 8 -9.22 7.07 7.95
N LEU A 9 -8.68 8.29 7.90
CA LEU A 9 -7.24 8.50 7.91
C LEU A 9 -6.59 8.12 9.25
N ASP A 10 -7.27 8.33 10.36
CA ASP A 10 -6.80 7.88 11.67
C ASP A 10 -6.75 6.36 11.74
N GLU A 11 -7.79 5.68 11.27
CA GLU A 11 -7.84 4.21 11.21
C GLU A 11 -6.75 3.65 10.28
N GLU A 12 -6.57 4.27 9.12
CA GLU A 12 -5.53 3.87 8.16
C GLU A 12 -4.12 4.05 8.76
N ARG A 13 -3.87 5.17 9.43
CA ARG A 13 -2.58 5.43 10.08
C ARG A 13 -2.28 4.41 11.18
N ASP A 14 -3.27 4.08 12.00
CA ASP A 14 -3.13 3.07 13.05
C ASP A 14 -2.84 1.69 12.46
N ALA A 15 -3.49 1.33 11.36
CA ALA A 15 -3.26 0.06 10.68
C ALA A 15 -1.87 -0.01 10.01
N TRP A 16 -1.36 1.10 9.52
CA TRP A 16 -0.02 1.19 8.92
C TRP A 16 1.10 1.18 9.95
N HIS A 17 0.88 1.76 11.12
CA HIS A 17 1.92 1.98 12.13
C HIS A 17 2.80 0.75 12.42
N PRO A 18 2.26 -0.48 12.59
CA PRO A 18 3.11 -1.65 12.83
C PRO A 18 4.14 -1.94 11.73
N PHE A 19 3.84 -1.60 10.48
CA PHE A 19 4.75 -1.82 9.35
C PHE A 19 5.95 -0.89 9.35
N GLU A 20 5.86 0.24 10.04
CA GLU A 20 6.97 1.19 10.14
C GLU A 20 8.21 0.58 10.81
N GLU A 21 8.06 -0.49 11.59
CA GLU A 21 9.18 -1.22 12.18
C GLU A 21 10.14 -1.79 11.13
N LEU A 22 9.66 -2.06 9.91
CA LEU A 22 10.52 -2.53 8.83
C LEU A 22 11.66 -1.55 8.52
N ASP A 23 11.40 -0.26 8.63
CA ASP A 23 12.41 0.77 8.35
C ASP A 23 13.52 0.82 9.41
N GLY A 24 13.29 0.23 10.58
CA GLY A 24 14.31 0.08 11.62
C GLY A 24 15.28 -1.09 11.38
N LEU A 25 15.01 -1.95 10.42
CA LEU A 25 15.87 -3.07 10.08
C LEU A 25 17.07 -2.61 9.24
N THR A 26 18.21 -3.30 9.40
CA THR A 26 19.37 -3.08 8.53
C THR A 26 19.09 -3.57 7.12
N ASP A 27 19.89 -3.16 6.14
CA ASP A 27 19.76 -3.64 4.76
C ASP A 27 19.92 -5.16 4.69
N GLU A 28 20.82 -5.74 5.47
CA GLU A 28 21.03 -7.18 5.56
C GLU A 28 19.81 -7.89 6.14
N GLN A 29 19.19 -7.33 7.18
CA GLN A 29 17.97 -7.89 7.77
C GLN A 29 16.79 -7.81 6.80
N LEU A 30 16.67 -6.72 6.04
CA LEU A 30 15.62 -6.54 5.03
C LEU A 30 15.77 -7.50 3.85
N ALA A 31 16.97 -8.07 3.63
CA ALA A 31 17.23 -8.98 2.52
C ALA A 31 16.96 -10.46 2.87
N VAL A 32 16.69 -10.80 4.11
CA VAL A 32 16.46 -12.18 4.56
C VAL A 32 15.08 -12.66 4.10
N GLU A 33 15.06 -13.67 3.24
CA GLU A 33 13.82 -14.28 2.77
C GLU A 33 13.21 -15.19 3.85
N GLN A 34 11.88 -15.14 3.96
CA GLN A 34 11.13 -15.95 4.92
C GLN A 34 10.15 -16.86 4.18
N PRO A 35 10.37 -18.19 4.20
CA PRO A 35 9.48 -19.13 3.51
C PRO A 35 8.03 -19.04 3.97
N GLN A 36 7.79 -18.71 5.25
CA GLN A 36 6.44 -18.59 5.82
C GLN A 36 5.75 -17.27 5.48
N ALA A 37 6.46 -16.34 4.82
CA ALA A 37 5.93 -15.08 4.34
C ALA A 37 6.03 -15.02 2.81
N HIS A 38 5.46 -15.99 2.12
CA HIS A 38 5.50 -16.14 0.66
C HIS A 38 6.92 -16.27 0.06
N GLY A 39 7.93 -16.54 0.87
CA GLY A 39 9.33 -16.47 0.45
C GLY A 39 9.85 -15.04 0.38
N TRP A 40 9.10 -14.05 0.84
CA TRP A 40 9.46 -12.64 0.79
C TRP A 40 10.46 -12.27 1.88
N SER A 41 11.31 -11.31 1.55
CA SER A 41 12.11 -10.54 2.50
C SER A 41 11.30 -9.35 3.04
N GLY A 42 11.84 -8.67 4.05
CA GLY A 42 11.25 -7.41 4.53
C GLY A 42 11.18 -6.35 3.43
N ARG A 43 12.21 -6.28 2.59
CA ARG A 43 12.24 -5.43 1.41
C ARG A 43 11.11 -5.77 0.43
N ASP A 44 10.84 -7.04 0.22
CA ASP A 44 9.75 -7.49 -0.66
C ASP A 44 8.39 -7.08 -0.12
N LEU A 45 8.18 -7.21 1.20
CA LEU A 45 6.95 -6.76 1.83
C LEU A 45 6.76 -5.25 1.67
N MET A 46 7.82 -4.46 1.91
CA MET A 46 7.79 -3.01 1.63
C MET A 46 7.36 -2.75 0.19
N GLY A 47 8.02 -3.36 -0.77
CA GLY A 47 7.75 -3.16 -2.20
C GLY A 47 6.34 -3.54 -2.60
N HIS A 48 5.85 -4.66 -2.10
CA HIS A 48 4.49 -5.12 -2.37
C HIS A 48 3.43 -4.13 -1.85
N LEU A 49 3.56 -3.68 -0.61
CA LEU A 49 2.63 -2.73 -0.02
C LEU A 49 2.70 -1.36 -0.71
N LEU A 50 3.91 -0.88 -0.98
CA LEU A 50 4.12 0.41 -1.62
C LEU A 50 3.64 0.46 -3.07
N ALA A 51 3.76 -0.65 -3.80
CA ALA A 51 3.26 -0.72 -5.17
C ALA A 51 1.75 -0.44 -5.23
N TRP A 52 0.98 -1.01 -4.33
CA TRP A 52 -0.46 -0.77 -4.25
C TRP A 52 -0.81 0.60 -3.68
N GLN A 53 -0.03 1.10 -2.72
CA GLN A 53 -0.19 2.48 -2.25
C GLN A 53 0.11 3.50 -3.36
N GLU A 54 1.07 3.22 -4.22
CA GLU A 54 1.37 4.09 -5.37
C GLU A 54 0.20 4.14 -6.35
N ILE A 55 -0.43 3.00 -6.62
CA ILE A 55 -1.64 2.94 -7.44
C ILE A 55 -2.76 3.75 -6.76
N ALA A 56 -2.97 3.56 -5.46
CA ALA A 56 -3.98 4.31 -4.70
C ALA A 56 -3.69 5.82 -4.73
N LEU A 57 -2.42 6.23 -4.65
CA LEU A 57 -2.03 7.63 -4.75
C LEU A 57 -2.38 8.23 -6.11
N ARG A 58 -2.14 7.49 -7.20
CA ARG A 58 -2.53 7.94 -8.55
C ARG A 58 -4.04 8.11 -8.66
N VAL A 59 -4.80 7.16 -8.12
CA VAL A 59 -6.27 7.25 -8.07
C VAL A 59 -6.71 8.49 -7.30
N ALA A 60 -6.13 8.74 -6.13
CA ALA A 60 -6.45 9.93 -5.32
C ALA A 60 -6.14 11.23 -6.08
N ARG A 61 -4.99 11.31 -6.76
CA ARG A 61 -4.63 12.46 -7.59
C ARG A 61 -5.64 12.73 -8.70
N GLU A 62 -6.10 11.68 -9.37
CA GLU A 62 -7.10 11.80 -10.44
C GLU A 62 -8.45 12.24 -9.88
N LEU A 63 -8.87 11.69 -8.74
CA LEU A 63 -10.11 12.08 -8.08
C LEU A 63 -10.06 13.48 -7.47
N ALA A 64 -8.89 14.04 -7.22
CA ALA A 64 -8.77 15.44 -6.79
C ALA A 64 -9.25 16.41 -7.87
N VAL A 65 -9.14 16.04 -9.14
CA VAL A 65 -9.49 16.91 -10.28
C VAL A 65 -10.62 16.37 -11.16
N SER A 66 -11.11 15.15 -10.90
CA SER A 66 -12.15 14.50 -11.70
C SER A 66 -13.04 13.61 -10.80
N GLU A 67 -14.22 13.29 -11.28
CA GLU A 67 -15.15 12.38 -10.61
C GLU A 67 -14.83 10.90 -10.87
N SER A 68 -13.93 10.63 -11.83
CA SER A 68 -13.53 9.26 -12.20
C SER A 68 -12.02 9.14 -12.27
N SER A 69 -11.53 7.90 -12.20
CA SER A 69 -10.11 7.58 -12.25
C SER A 69 -9.84 6.53 -13.32
N ALA A 70 -9.04 6.91 -14.31
CA ALA A 70 -8.57 5.98 -15.35
C ALA A 70 -7.63 4.93 -14.75
N THR A 71 -6.82 5.31 -13.76
CA THR A 71 -5.92 4.37 -13.06
C THR A 71 -6.72 3.31 -12.32
N ARG A 72 -7.81 3.67 -11.64
CA ARG A 72 -8.66 2.69 -10.98
C ARG A 72 -9.26 1.71 -11.99
N ALA A 73 -9.82 2.23 -13.09
CA ALA A 73 -10.40 1.37 -14.13
C ALA A 73 -9.37 0.41 -14.72
N TRP A 74 -8.15 0.89 -14.97
CA TRP A 74 -7.03 0.07 -15.43
C TRP A 74 -6.67 -1.01 -14.40
N SER A 75 -6.51 -0.64 -13.14
CA SER A 75 -6.14 -1.56 -12.07
C SER A 75 -7.18 -2.66 -11.87
N ASP A 76 -8.46 -2.30 -11.87
CA ASP A 76 -9.55 -3.27 -11.73
C ASP A 76 -9.56 -4.26 -12.91
N ALA A 77 -9.36 -3.77 -14.14
CA ALA A 77 -9.31 -4.61 -15.34
C ALA A 77 -8.09 -5.55 -15.35
N GLU A 78 -6.92 -5.04 -14.97
CA GLU A 78 -5.70 -5.85 -14.88
C GLU A 78 -5.81 -6.93 -13.80
N TRP A 79 -6.35 -6.58 -12.64
CA TRP A 79 -6.58 -7.55 -11.58
C TRP A 79 -7.56 -8.64 -12.00
N ALA A 80 -8.67 -8.26 -12.62
CA ALA A 80 -9.66 -9.22 -13.11
C ALA A 80 -9.10 -10.16 -14.18
N ALA A 81 -8.18 -9.66 -15.02
CA ALA A 81 -7.60 -10.44 -16.11
C ALA A 81 -6.41 -11.32 -15.65
N ARG A 82 -5.59 -10.83 -14.71
CA ARG A 82 -4.28 -11.45 -14.40
C ARG A 82 -4.11 -11.87 -12.93
N GLY A 83 -4.89 -11.30 -12.00
CA GLY A 83 -4.80 -11.65 -10.56
C GLY A 83 -3.37 -11.54 -10.02
N ASP A 84 -2.88 -12.62 -9.41
CA ASP A 84 -1.55 -12.65 -8.77
C ASP A 84 -0.39 -12.38 -9.72
N ALA A 85 -0.54 -12.58 -11.02
CA ALA A 85 0.49 -12.20 -11.99
C ALA A 85 0.77 -10.71 -11.97
N MET A 86 -0.24 -9.87 -11.69
CA MET A 86 -0.06 -8.43 -11.50
C MET A 86 0.79 -8.13 -10.27
N ASN A 87 0.55 -8.83 -9.16
CA ASN A 87 1.37 -8.71 -7.95
C ASN A 87 2.83 -9.06 -8.22
N ASP A 88 3.08 -10.15 -8.92
CA ASP A 88 4.43 -10.60 -9.25
C ASP A 88 5.18 -9.57 -10.11
N GLU A 89 4.50 -8.98 -11.07
CA GLU A 89 5.06 -7.96 -11.94
C GLU A 89 5.40 -6.68 -11.18
N LEU A 90 4.48 -6.20 -10.34
CA LEU A 90 4.70 -5.02 -9.50
C LEU A 90 5.88 -5.25 -8.54
N LEU A 91 5.95 -6.42 -7.90
CA LEU A 91 7.05 -6.75 -7.00
C LEU A 91 8.38 -6.82 -7.75
N ALA A 92 8.40 -7.38 -8.97
CA ALA A 92 9.60 -7.45 -9.79
C ALA A 92 10.13 -6.05 -10.12
N GLU A 93 9.26 -5.09 -10.40
CA GLU A 93 9.65 -3.69 -10.63
C GLU A 93 10.30 -3.07 -9.38
N TRP A 94 9.69 -3.27 -8.21
CA TRP A 94 10.20 -2.74 -6.95
C TRP A 94 11.52 -3.38 -6.53
N ARG A 95 11.74 -4.65 -6.85
CA ARG A 95 13.02 -5.35 -6.61
C ARG A 95 14.19 -4.74 -7.39
N GLN A 96 13.94 -4.06 -8.48
CA GLN A 96 14.98 -3.41 -9.28
C GLN A 96 15.40 -2.06 -8.73
N LEU A 97 14.63 -1.48 -7.81
CA LEU A 97 14.99 -0.21 -7.19
C LEU A 97 16.13 -0.40 -6.20
N PRO A 98 17.05 0.58 -6.07
CA PRO A 98 18.02 0.59 -4.97
C PRO A 98 17.30 0.61 -3.63
N ILE A 99 17.87 -0.05 -2.62
CA ILE A 99 17.24 -0.11 -1.29
C ILE A 99 17.00 1.28 -0.68
N ASP A 100 17.89 2.23 -0.92
CA ASP A 100 17.72 3.61 -0.45
C ASP A 100 16.48 4.27 -1.05
N GLU A 101 16.16 3.97 -2.30
CA GLU A 101 14.95 4.47 -2.96
C GLU A 101 13.69 3.82 -2.39
N VAL A 102 13.73 2.52 -2.12
CA VAL A 102 12.63 1.82 -1.46
C VAL A 102 12.37 2.41 -0.08
N ARG A 103 13.41 2.64 0.73
CA ARG A 103 13.30 3.27 2.04
C ARG A 103 12.73 4.69 1.95
N ARG A 104 13.20 5.47 0.99
CA ARG A 104 12.70 6.83 0.79
C ARG A 104 11.21 6.83 0.52
N ARG A 105 10.76 5.99 -0.41
CA ARG A 105 9.33 5.86 -0.74
C ARG A 105 8.51 5.31 0.42
N PHE A 106 9.06 4.37 1.15
CA PHE A 106 8.43 3.82 2.35
C PHE A 106 8.14 4.89 3.40
N ARG A 107 9.03 5.86 3.55
CA ARG A 107 8.88 6.97 4.49
C ARG A 107 7.95 8.06 3.99
N THR A 108 7.78 8.23 2.70
CA THR A 108 7.07 9.38 2.12
C THR A 108 5.71 9.04 1.53
N LEU A 109 5.60 7.91 0.86
CA LEU A 109 4.41 7.55 0.07
C LEU A 109 3.11 7.46 0.90
N PRO A 110 3.11 6.82 2.09
CA PRO A 110 1.89 6.75 2.90
C PRO A 110 1.37 8.13 3.30
N GLY A 111 2.27 9.06 3.67
CA GLY A 111 1.92 10.44 4.00
C GLY A 111 1.39 11.22 2.80
N GLU A 112 1.94 10.99 1.62
CA GLU A 112 1.44 11.61 0.39
C GLU A 112 0.02 11.14 0.06
N LEU A 113 -0.25 9.85 0.19
CA LEU A 113 -1.59 9.30 0.00
C LEU A 113 -2.59 9.92 0.96
N ARG A 114 -2.27 9.99 2.25
CA ARG A 114 -3.12 10.62 3.25
C ARG A 114 -3.36 12.10 2.93
N GLY A 115 -2.32 12.81 2.51
CA GLY A 115 -2.42 14.21 2.12
C GLY A 115 -3.40 14.42 0.97
N TYR A 116 -3.33 13.61 -0.07
CA TYR A 116 -4.28 13.71 -1.18
C TYR A 116 -5.70 13.35 -0.77
N LEU A 117 -5.89 12.35 0.09
CA LEU A 117 -7.23 11.98 0.57
C LEU A 117 -7.89 13.06 1.43
N THR A 118 -7.10 13.99 1.99
CA THR A 118 -7.67 15.16 2.68
C THR A 118 -8.21 16.22 1.71
N VAL A 119 -7.70 16.29 0.48
CA VAL A 119 -8.10 17.32 -0.50
C VAL A 119 -9.08 16.80 -1.56
N VAL A 120 -9.20 15.48 -1.74
CA VAL A 120 -10.23 14.92 -2.61
C VAL A 120 -11.59 15.16 -1.97
N PRO A 121 -12.58 15.73 -2.70
CA PRO A 121 -13.93 15.89 -2.16
C PRO A 121 -14.48 14.55 -1.66
N GLU A 122 -15.06 14.52 -0.47
CA GLU A 122 -15.58 13.28 0.13
C GLU A 122 -16.64 12.60 -0.76
N SER A 123 -17.40 13.39 -1.52
CA SER A 123 -18.36 12.83 -2.49
C SER A 123 -17.72 11.99 -3.60
N ARG A 124 -16.44 12.21 -3.85
CA ARG A 124 -15.68 11.46 -4.88
C ARG A 124 -14.98 10.22 -4.35
N TRP A 125 -14.87 10.06 -3.03
CA TRP A 125 -14.21 8.88 -2.48
C TRP A 125 -14.87 8.31 -1.23
N LEU A 126 -14.91 9.03 -0.12
CA LEU A 126 -15.42 8.52 1.15
C LEU A 126 -16.92 8.16 1.09
N LYS A 127 -17.70 9.00 0.41
CA LYS A 127 -19.15 8.85 0.23
C LYS A 127 -19.52 8.22 -1.11
N HIS A 128 -18.53 7.74 -1.85
CA HIS A 128 -18.69 7.02 -3.11
C HIS A 128 -18.39 5.53 -2.85
N PRO A 129 -19.39 4.64 -2.83
CA PRO A 129 -19.20 3.27 -2.34
C PRO A 129 -18.08 2.49 -3.02
N GLU A 130 -17.95 2.62 -4.34
CA GLU A 130 -16.92 1.88 -5.08
C GLU A 130 -15.52 2.45 -4.86
N HIS A 131 -15.39 3.78 -4.75
CA HIS A 131 -14.09 4.39 -4.47
C HIS A 131 -13.67 4.16 -3.03
N LEU A 132 -14.59 4.22 -2.08
CA LEU A 132 -14.29 3.88 -0.68
C LEU A 132 -13.81 2.43 -0.58
N LYS A 133 -14.52 1.50 -1.24
CA LYS A 133 -14.13 0.10 -1.26
C LYS A 133 -12.72 -0.09 -1.83
N PHE A 134 -12.39 0.63 -2.90
CA PHE A 134 -11.06 0.60 -3.49
C PHE A 134 -9.99 1.04 -2.47
N PHE A 135 -10.17 2.19 -1.83
CA PHE A 135 -9.17 2.68 -0.86
C PHE A 135 -9.07 1.78 0.38
N LEU A 136 -10.16 1.20 0.86
CA LEU A 136 -10.11 0.20 1.94
C LEU A 136 -9.32 -1.03 1.51
N THR A 137 -9.59 -1.55 0.32
CA THR A 137 -8.91 -2.73 -0.23
C THR A 137 -7.40 -2.51 -0.34
N GLU A 138 -6.99 -1.33 -0.78
CA GLU A 138 -5.57 -1.02 -1.04
C GLU A 138 -4.84 -0.47 0.20
N THR A 139 -5.54 -0.21 1.30
CA THR A 139 -4.94 0.28 2.55
C THR A 139 -5.24 -0.67 3.72
N THR A 140 -6.20 -0.35 4.55
CA THR A 140 -6.44 -1.08 5.82
C THR A 140 -6.65 -2.58 5.64
N ASP A 141 -7.43 -3.00 4.65
CA ASP A 141 -7.67 -4.42 4.38
C ASP A 141 -6.39 -5.11 3.90
N HIS A 142 -5.61 -4.42 3.05
CA HIS A 142 -4.34 -4.93 2.54
C HIS A 142 -3.30 -5.06 3.66
N TYR A 143 -3.21 -4.06 4.53
CA TYR A 143 -2.31 -4.12 5.68
C TYR A 143 -2.67 -5.28 6.61
N GLU A 144 -3.96 -5.44 6.92
CA GLU A 144 -4.42 -6.55 7.77
C GLU A 144 -4.10 -7.91 7.16
N ALA A 145 -4.26 -8.05 5.85
CA ALA A 145 -3.92 -9.28 5.13
C ALA A 145 -2.45 -9.66 5.25
N HIS A 146 -1.56 -8.69 5.46
CA HIS A 146 -0.10 -8.91 5.56
C HIS A 146 0.46 -8.79 6.97
N ARG A 147 -0.39 -8.68 8.00
CA ARG A 147 0.06 -8.63 9.39
C ARG A 147 0.86 -9.88 9.81
N ALA A 148 0.41 -11.04 9.37
CA ALA A 148 1.10 -12.30 9.65
C ALA A 148 2.49 -12.35 8.98
N ASP A 149 2.59 -11.86 7.77
CA ASP A 149 3.87 -11.79 7.04
C ASP A 149 4.86 -10.84 7.75
N LEU A 150 4.38 -9.69 8.20
CA LEU A 150 5.17 -8.75 8.98
C LEU A 150 5.72 -9.41 10.24
N ALA A 151 4.88 -10.12 10.99
CA ALA A 151 5.30 -10.81 12.21
C ALA A 151 6.40 -11.85 11.94
N VAL A 152 6.26 -12.63 10.87
CA VAL A 152 7.27 -13.62 10.44
C VAL A 152 8.59 -12.94 10.12
N ILE A 153 8.55 -11.87 9.34
CA ILE A 153 9.74 -11.12 8.90
C ILE A 153 10.47 -10.50 10.10
N LEU A 154 9.74 -9.85 11.00
CA LEU A 154 10.34 -9.22 12.18
C LEU A 154 10.97 -10.25 13.14
N ARG A 155 10.33 -11.40 13.34
CA ARG A 155 10.94 -12.50 14.13
C ARG A 155 12.19 -13.05 13.48
N GLY A 156 12.19 -13.20 12.18
CA GLY A 156 13.33 -13.70 11.43
C GLY A 156 14.52 -12.74 11.38
N ALA A 157 14.31 -11.46 11.69
CA ALA A 157 15.34 -10.44 11.70
C ALA A 157 16.11 -10.36 13.03
N THR A 158 15.67 -11.05 14.09
CA THR A 158 16.32 -11.03 15.41
C THR A 158 17.37 -12.12 15.60
#